data_17312b92c7d9fe60953af246f66bb4a8
#
_entry.id   17312b92c7d9fe60953af246f66bb4a8
#
_cell.length_a   1.000
_cell.length_b   1.000
_cell.length_c   1.000
_cell.angle_alpha   90.00
_cell.angle_beta   90.00
_cell.angle_gamma   90.00
#
_symmetry.space_group_name_H-M   'P 1'
#
loop_
_entity.id
_entity.type
_entity.pdbx_description
1 polymer ?
#
loop_
_entity_poly.entity_id
_entity_poly.type
_entity_poly.pdbx_seq_one_letter_code
_entity_poly.pdbx_strand_id
1 'polypeptide(L)'
;MAGSGEKKLSRPKFQDRLRKSFMGYICAIIAAILALFFGGFVLNFINVVVKDCREANQQLSSCLEAQATAYEDGLLMLVQDPKIQAVLTQETSAAWTDANQQLYQFVNAQNLKAYFVLLDDTGRLVCSNFNARNQESFVESSFTSSVIARLNKAPKKLMCFASSAPLTSDQMCCYTFCRIVPGENGSKEGYLFFNLREDGFRESAHAFSQEVLLTDRYDNIVYTTLDPEEDPLDKLPSGKYPLEVSEGGISKIRGEYHYVSASVITTQELCLYTLTPLSLQIQTLWYGLFLFIFLLFILAAIVWILPRIFARQNAKELGELAHAVKRMEQNNTDDELPPQCSEESQLLFTQFRNTTLHLQELSQRNSELMDRRRQMEIKQLEEQFNPHFVFNVMETVRYQIQESPETASEMLLSFANLMRYSINYGHTKVSLETDVEYVNDYLLLQKVRYNNCLHYEFRIPESLLECQIPKLLLQP
;
A
#
# COMPACT_ATOMS: atom_id res chain seq x y z
N MET A 1 -54.21 19.13 -52.21
CA MET A 1 -53.13 18.49 -52.93
C MET A 1 -51.91 18.52 -52.06
N ALA A 2 -51.66 17.44 -51.39
CA ALA A 2 -50.57 17.27 -50.42
C ALA A 2 -49.34 16.69 -51.12
N GLY A 3 -48.24 17.41 -51.13
CA GLY A 3 -46.95 16.92 -51.59
C GLY A 3 -46.20 16.28 -50.44
N SER A 4 -46.20 14.97 -50.39
CA SER A 4 -45.39 14.19 -49.45
C SER A 4 -43.91 14.23 -49.88
N GLY A 5 -43.13 15.05 -49.21
CA GLY A 5 -41.68 15.02 -49.31
C GLY A 5 -41.09 13.79 -48.66
N GLU A 6 -40.84 12.73 -49.42
CA GLU A 6 -40.02 11.58 -48.99
C GLU A 6 -38.60 12.05 -48.69
N LYS A 7 -38.26 12.16 -47.39
CA LYS A 7 -36.90 12.24 -46.94
C LYS A 7 -36.21 10.91 -47.32
N LYS A 8 -35.47 10.90 -48.42
CA LYS A 8 -34.50 9.82 -48.72
C LYS A 8 -33.53 9.73 -47.53
N LEU A 9 -33.75 8.75 -46.65
CA LEU A 9 -32.75 8.33 -45.67
C LEU A 9 -31.55 7.81 -46.49
N SER A 10 -30.52 8.63 -46.61
CA SER A 10 -29.26 8.21 -47.22
C SER A 10 -28.70 7.12 -46.28
N ARG A 11 -28.64 5.88 -46.79
CA ARG A 11 -28.00 4.77 -46.07
C ARG A 11 -26.57 5.19 -45.73
N PRO A 12 -26.17 5.19 -44.43
CA PRO A 12 -24.81 5.53 -44.08
C PRO A 12 -23.84 4.62 -44.83
N LYS A 13 -22.85 5.24 -45.49
CA LYS A 13 -21.86 4.50 -46.26
C LYS A 13 -21.25 3.41 -45.36
N PHE A 14 -21.04 2.21 -45.86
CA PHE A 14 -20.49 1.06 -45.14
C PHE A 14 -19.25 1.44 -44.30
N GLN A 15 -18.40 2.33 -44.85
CA GLN A 15 -17.24 2.92 -44.17
C GLN A 15 -17.57 3.65 -42.86
N ASP A 16 -18.69 4.38 -42.81
CA ASP A 16 -19.09 5.13 -41.60
C ASP A 16 -19.60 4.21 -40.49
N ARG A 17 -20.23 3.10 -40.83
CA ARG A 17 -20.63 2.06 -39.87
C ARG A 17 -19.41 1.33 -39.33
N LEU A 18 -18.50 0.91 -40.23
CA LEU A 18 -17.28 0.20 -39.85
C LEU A 18 -16.41 1.06 -38.93
N ARG A 19 -16.23 2.35 -39.31
CA ARG A 19 -15.48 3.32 -38.50
C ARG A 19 -16.08 3.54 -37.11
N LYS A 20 -17.41 3.74 -37.02
CA LYS A 20 -18.10 3.90 -35.73
C LYS A 20 -18.00 2.67 -34.85
N SER A 21 -18.12 1.48 -35.46
CA SER A 21 -18.00 0.20 -34.74
C SER A 21 -16.57 -0.01 -34.23
N PHE A 22 -15.55 0.17 -35.08
CA PHE A 22 -14.14 0.06 -34.69
C PHE A 22 -13.75 1.07 -33.60
N MET A 23 -14.16 2.34 -33.74
CA MET A 23 -13.94 3.35 -32.69
C MET A 23 -14.63 2.95 -31.39
N GLY A 24 -15.86 2.44 -31.45
CA GLY A 24 -16.57 1.96 -30.26
C GLY A 24 -15.83 0.83 -29.54
N TYR A 25 -15.33 -0.16 -30.27
CA TYR A 25 -14.55 -1.26 -29.69
C TYR A 25 -13.22 -0.79 -29.11
N ILE A 26 -12.49 0.05 -29.81
CA ILE A 26 -11.21 0.60 -29.31
C ILE A 26 -11.46 1.41 -28.03
N CYS A 27 -12.46 2.31 -28.01
CA CYS A 27 -12.81 3.05 -26.81
C CYS A 27 -13.24 2.14 -25.65
N ALA A 28 -14.02 1.09 -25.93
CA ALA A 28 -14.45 0.13 -24.91
C ALA A 28 -13.26 -0.65 -24.33
N ILE A 29 -12.34 -1.12 -25.17
CA ILE A 29 -11.14 -1.84 -24.73
C ILE A 29 -10.24 -0.93 -23.89
N ILE A 30 -10.00 0.29 -24.34
CA ILE A 30 -9.19 1.25 -23.61
C ILE A 30 -9.84 1.62 -22.28
N ALA A 31 -11.16 1.87 -22.26
CA ALA A 31 -11.89 2.16 -21.03
C ALA A 31 -11.83 0.97 -20.05
N ALA A 32 -11.95 -0.26 -20.56
CA ALA A 32 -11.82 -1.47 -19.73
C ALA A 32 -10.41 -1.61 -19.13
N ILE A 33 -9.37 -1.42 -19.93
CA ILE A 33 -7.97 -1.49 -19.45
C ILE A 33 -7.71 -0.41 -18.39
N LEU A 34 -8.15 0.82 -18.64
CA LEU A 34 -7.99 1.92 -17.71
C LEU A 34 -8.80 1.70 -16.42
N ALA A 35 -10.01 1.15 -16.51
CA ALA A 35 -10.82 0.81 -15.34
C ALA A 35 -10.15 -0.29 -14.48
N LEU A 36 -9.59 -1.31 -15.12
CA LEU A 36 -8.83 -2.36 -14.44
C LEU A 36 -7.56 -1.80 -13.77
N PHE A 37 -6.85 -0.92 -14.46
CA PHE A 37 -5.66 -0.28 -13.91
C PHE A 37 -6.01 0.60 -12.71
N PHE A 38 -7.06 1.44 -12.83
CA PHE A 38 -7.51 2.30 -11.73
C PHE A 38 -8.06 1.48 -10.56
N GLY A 39 -8.83 0.43 -10.83
CA GLY A 39 -9.30 -0.51 -9.81
C GLY A 39 -8.14 -1.18 -9.06
N GLY A 40 -7.14 -1.65 -9.79
CA GLY A 40 -5.90 -2.19 -9.21
C GLY A 40 -5.12 -1.17 -8.39
N PHE A 41 -5.04 0.08 -8.87
CA PHE A 41 -4.43 1.17 -8.12
C PHE A 41 -5.16 1.44 -6.79
N VAL A 42 -6.48 1.55 -6.82
CA VAL A 42 -7.29 1.79 -5.61
C VAL A 42 -7.15 0.65 -4.60
N LEU A 43 -7.25 -0.60 -5.06
CA LEU A 43 -7.09 -1.77 -4.20
C LEU A 43 -5.69 -1.82 -3.57
N ASN A 44 -4.65 -1.57 -4.35
CA ASN A 44 -3.28 -1.52 -3.84
C ASN A 44 -3.09 -0.38 -2.84
N PHE A 45 -3.64 0.80 -3.14
CA PHE A 45 -3.58 1.96 -2.25
C PHE A 45 -4.25 1.66 -0.90
N ILE A 46 -5.46 1.09 -0.92
CA ILE A 46 -6.18 0.70 0.30
C ILE A 46 -5.38 -0.33 1.10
N ASN A 47 -4.84 -1.35 0.43
CA ASN A 47 -4.03 -2.38 1.09
C ASN A 47 -2.77 -1.81 1.74
N VAL A 48 -2.09 -0.87 1.09
CA VAL A 48 -0.91 -0.19 1.65
C VAL A 48 -1.31 0.61 2.90
N VAL A 49 -2.37 1.42 2.82
CA VAL A 49 -2.84 2.23 3.96
C VAL A 49 -3.22 1.34 5.14
N VAL A 50 -4.00 0.26 4.90
CA VAL A 50 -4.40 -0.68 5.95
C VAL A 50 -3.19 -1.37 6.58
N LYS A 51 -2.23 -1.78 5.75
CA LYS A 51 -1.00 -2.42 6.21
C LYS A 51 -0.18 -1.48 7.09
N ASP A 52 0.05 -0.24 6.63
CA ASP A 52 0.82 0.76 7.37
C ASP A 52 0.17 1.09 8.72
N CYS A 53 -1.17 1.21 8.76
CA CYS A 53 -1.91 1.44 10.01
C CYS A 53 -1.77 0.26 10.98
N ARG A 54 -1.85 -0.97 10.48
CA ARG A 54 -1.67 -2.18 11.32
C ARG A 54 -0.24 -2.31 11.83
N GLU A 55 0.74 -2.09 10.99
CA GLU A 55 2.16 -2.16 11.37
C GLU A 55 2.49 -1.12 12.45
N ALA A 56 2.00 0.11 12.32
CA ALA A 56 2.17 1.15 13.31
C ALA A 56 1.49 0.79 14.65
N ASN A 57 0.26 0.24 14.61
CA ASN A 57 -0.42 -0.24 15.81
C ASN A 57 0.37 -1.38 16.48
N GLN A 58 0.87 -2.36 15.73
CA GLN A 58 1.67 -3.47 16.27
C GLN A 58 3.00 -2.99 16.88
N GLN A 59 3.67 -2.04 16.23
CA GLN A 59 4.91 -1.46 16.76
C GLN A 59 4.67 -0.73 18.06
N LEU A 60 3.63 0.10 18.15
CA LEU A 60 3.27 0.79 19.37
C LEU A 60 2.85 -0.19 20.48
N SER A 61 2.03 -1.19 20.14
CA SER A 61 1.61 -2.24 21.06
C SER A 61 2.81 -3.00 21.65
N SER A 62 3.73 -3.46 20.79
CA SER A 62 4.92 -4.18 21.25
C SER A 62 5.87 -3.31 22.08
N CYS A 63 5.97 -2.01 21.75
CA CYS A 63 6.72 -1.06 22.54
C CYS A 63 6.13 -0.88 23.94
N LEU A 64 4.82 -0.67 24.03
CA LEU A 64 4.12 -0.51 25.32
C LEU A 64 4.14 -1.82 26.12
N GLU A 65 3.97 -2.97 25.48
CA GLU A 65 4.04 -4.28 26.14
C GLU A 65 5.42 -4.54 26.74
N ALA A 66 6.50 -4.26 25.99
CA ALA A 66 7.85 -4.39 26.50
C ALA A 66 8.12 -3.48 27.71
N GLN A 67 7.61 -2.24 27.65
CA GLN A 67 7.77 -1.28 28.77
C GLN A 67 6.94 -1.69 29.99
N ALA A 68 5.71 -2.15 29.79
CA ALA A 68 4.87 -2.61 30.87
C ALA A 68 5.43 -3.90 31.54
N THR A 69 5.91 -4.85 30.72
CA THR A 69 6.59 -6.06 31.22
C THR A 69 7.83 -5.71 32.03
N ALA A 70 8.60 -4.70 31.63
CA ALA A 70 9.75 -4.26 32.42
C ALA A 70 9.37 -3.76 33.83
N TYR A 71 8.19 -3.11 33.96
CA TYR A 71 7.67 -2.74 35.29
C TYR A 71 7.15 -3.94 36.08
N GLU A 72 6.51 -4.91 35.43
CA GLU A 72 6.07 -6.15 36.09
C GLU A 72 7.22 -6.94 36.63
N ASP A 73 8.23 -7.20 35.80
CA ASP A 73 9.43 -7.94 36.19
C ASP A 73 10.22 -7.18 37.24
N GLY A 74 10.37 -5.86 37.07
CA GLY A 74 11.02 -5.02 38.02
C GLY A 74 10.33 -5.01 39.40
N LEU A 75 8.98 -4.95 39.38
CA LEU A 75 8.20 -5.02 40.63
C LEU A 75 8.38 -6.39 41.31
N LEU A 76 8.39 -7.48 40.53
CA LEU A 76 8.65 -8.84 41.04
C LEU A 76 10.05 -8.94 41.73
N MET A 77 11.05 -8.33 41.10
CA MET A 77 12.41 -8.32 41.62
C MET A 77 12.54 -7.41 42.89
N LEU A 78 12.00 -6.20 42.79
CA LEU A 78 12.15 -5.18 43.85
C LEU A 78 11.43 -5.54 45.14
N VAL A 79 10.26 -6.22 45.08
CA VAL A 79 9.57 -6.64 46.31
C VAL A 79 10.34 -7.73 47.05
N GLN A 80 11.29 -8.41 46.38
CA GLN A 80 12.19 -9.40 46.99
C GLN A 80 13.56 -8.80 47.36
N ASP A 81 13.83 -7.54 47.01
CA ASP A 81 15.11 -6.90 47.30
C ASP A 81 15.28 -6.67 48.80
N PRO A 82 16.39 -7.18 49.40
CA PRO A 82 16.63 -7.00 50.83
C PRO A 82 16.65 -5.53 51.30
N LYS A 83 17.01 -4.59 50.44
CA LYS A 83 17.01 -3.15 50.76
C LYS A 83 15.60 -2.60 50.90
N ILE A 84 14.67 -3.05 50.05
CA ILE A 84 13.26 -2.67 50.14
C ILE A 84 12.59 -3.29 51.36
N GLN A 85 12.94 -4.55 51.69
CA GLN A 85 12.42 -5.21 52.88
C GLN A 85 13.02 -4.58 54.17
N ALA A 86 14.32 -4.25 54.15
CA ALA A 86 14.98 -3.64 55.32
C ALA A 86 14.37 -2.29 55.74
N VAL A 87 13.96 -1.43 54.81
CA VAL A 87 13.34 -0.14 55.15
C VAL A 87 11.96 -0.29 55.78
N LEU A 88 11.24 -1.39 55.50
CA LEU A 88 9.93 -1.69 56.08
C LEU A 88 10.05 -2.29 57.51
N THR A 89 11.17 -2.98 57.80
CA THR A 89 11.41 -3.63 59.11
C THR A 89 12.30 -2.82 60.01
N GLN A 90 13.18 -1.97 59.47
CA GLN A 90 14.17 -1.19 60.21
C GLN A 90 14.00 0.29 59.87
N GLU A 91 13.46 1.10 60.76
CA GLU A 91 13.30 2.55 60.61
C GLU A 91 14.65 3.30 60.72
N THR A 92 15.63 2.94 59.89
CA THR A 92 16.94 3.60 59.87
C THR A 92 17.07 4.52 58.65
N SER A 93 17.71 5.67 58.82
CA SER A 93 17.96 6.62 57.73
C SER A 93 18.82 5.98 56.60
N ALA A 94 19.69 5.06 56.93
CA ALA A 94 20.50 4.33 55.95
C ALA A 94 19.63 3.41 55.07
N ALA A 95 18.77 2.59 55.69
CA ALA A 95 17.84 1.73 54.95
C ALA A 95 16.89 2.52 54.05
N TRP A 96 16.41 3.68 54.52
CA TRP A 96 15.60 4.59 53.71
C TRP A 96 16.36 5.10 52.49
N THR A 97 17.61 5.53 52.67
CA THR A 97 18.44 6.03 51.58
C THR A 97 18.70 4.95 50.51
N ASP A 98 19.05 3.75 50.94
CA ASP A 98 19.34 2.62 50.07
C ASP A 98 18.11 2.19 49.25
N ALA A 99 16.95 2.05 49.90
CA ALA A 99 15.68 1.70 49.24
C ALA A 99 15.25 2.78 48.23
N ASN A 100 15.30 4.06 48.65
CA ASN A 100 14.96 5.17 47.81
C ASN A 100 15.88 5.26 46.58
N GLN A 101 17.19 5.10 46.77
CA GLN A 101 18.16 5.06 45.66
C GLN A 101 17.86 3.90 44.67
N GLN A 102 17.53 2.73 45.17
CA GLN A 102 17.21 1.57 44.36
C GLN A 102 15.97 1.80 43.50
N LEU A 103 14.92 2.36 44.09
CA LEU A 103 13.67 2.71 43.39
C LEU A 103 13.89 3.80 42.35
N TYR A 104 14.67 4.86 42.68
CA TYR A 104 15.03 5.88 41.69
C TYR A 104 15.87 5.34 40.55
N GLN A 105 16.86 4.48 40.83
CA GLN A 105 17.68 3.85 39.80
C GLN A 105 16.81 3.01 38.83
N PHE A 106 15.90 2.22 39.38
CA PHE A 106 15.00 1.42 38.56
C PHE A 106 14.12 2.29 37.67
N VAL A 107 13.40 3.28 38.23
CA VAL A 107 12.49 4.13 37.44
C VAL A 107 13.26 4.97 36.41
N ASN A 108 14.47 5.44 36.73
CA ASN A 108 15.27 6.22 35.79
C ASN A 108 15.84 5.39 34.65
N ALA A 109 16.03 4.09 34.85
CA ALA A 109 16.46 3.16 33.78
C ALA A 109 15.36 2.83 32.76
N GLN A 110 14.09 3.06 33.14
CA GLN A 110 12.96 2.77 32.22
C GLN A 110 12.72 3.93 31.27
N ASN A 111 12.27 3.59 30.04
CA ASN A 111 11.86 4.59 29.04
C ASN A 111 10.55 5.27 29.47
N LEU A 112 9.55 4.49 29.85
CA LEU A 112 8.30 5.01 30.41
C LEU A 112 8.51 5.35 31.89
N LYS A 113 8.47 6.63 32.23
CA LYS A 113 8.72 7.09 33.58
C LYS A 113 7.54 6.82 34.51
N ALA A 114 7.82 6.57 35.79
CA ALA A 114 6.81 6.34 36.80
C ALA A 114 7.11 7.11 38.09
N TYR A 115 6.06 7.30 38.86
CA TYR A 115 6.20 7.63 40.28
C TYR A 115 6.08 6.37 41.11
N PHE A 116 7.01 6.16 42.03
CA PHE A 116 6.92 5.06 42.98
C PHE A 116 6.37 5.51 44.31
N VAL A 117 5.66 4.61 44.96
CA VAL A 117 5.18 4.78 46.34
C VAL A 117 5.38 3.48 47.10
N LEU A 118 6.11 3.54 48.19
CA LEU A 118 6.28 2.44 49.11
C LEU A 118 5.52 2.75 50.39
N LEU A 119 4.57 1.90 50.76
CA LEU A 119 3.80 1.99 52.00
C LEU A 119 4.15 0.84 52.92
N ASP A 120 4.04 1.05 54.22
CA ASP A 120 4.14 0.00 55.22
C ASP A 120 2.90 -0.93 55.26
N ASP A 121 2.88 -1.88 56.14
CA ASP A 121 1.77 -2.83 56.35
C ASP A 121 0.48 -2.16 56.80
N THR A 122 0.56 -0.97 57.40
CA THR A 122 -0.59 -0.15 57.84
C THR A 122 -1.09 0.79 56.77
N GLY A 123 -0.36 0.93 55.64
CA GLY A 123 -0.65 1.86 54.56
C GLY A 123 -0.07 3.25 54.70
N ARG A 124 0.87 3.47 55.67
CA ARG A 124 1.57 4.73 55.81
C ARG A 124 2.72 4.85 54.82
N LEU A 125 3.00 6.07 54.41
CA LEU A 125 4.06 6.37 53.47
C LEU A 125 5.44 6.14 54.06
N VAL A 126 6.25 5.31 53.43
CA VAL A 126 7.68 5.10 53.76
C VAL A 126 8.56 5.93 52.84
N CYS A 127 8.42 5.79 51.51
CA CYS A 127 9.12 6.65 50.55
C CYS A 127 8.34 6.80 49.25
N SER A 128 8.56 7.91 48.56
CA SER A 128 7.94 8.20 47.27
C SER A 128 8.71 9.31 46.57
N ASN A 129 8.62 9.31 45.22
CA ASN A 129 9.11 10.43 44.41
C ASN A 129 8.00 11.39 43.94
N PHE A 130 6.78 11.28 44.45
CA PHE A 130 5.76 12.32 44.34
C PHE A 130 6.15 13.57 45.11
N ASN A 131 5.61 14.73 44.70
CA ASN A 131 5.66 15.92 45.53
C ASN A 131 4.80 15.73 46.81
N ALA A 132 5.07 16.51 47.86
CA ALA A 132 4.41 16.33 49.16
C ALA A 132 2.88 16.33 49.09
N ARG A 133 2.29 17.21 48.26
CA ARG A 133 0.84 17.30 48.08
C ARG A 133 0.25 16.04 47.47
N ASN A 134 0.90 15.49 46.41
CA ASN A 134 0.43 14.29 45.74
C ASN A 134 0.73 13.03 46.59
N GLN A 135 1.76 13.02 47.43
CA GLN A 135 1.98 11.94 48.40
C GLN A 135 0.77 11.79 49.35
N GLU A 136 0.33 12.89 49.95
CA GLU A 136 -0.83 12.92 50.83
C GLU A 136 -2.11 12.53 50.09
N SER A 137 -2.38 13.18 48.97
CA SER A 137 -3.54 12.85 48.11
C SER A 137 -3.58 11.39 47.68
N PHE A 138 -2.44 10.79 47.34
CA PHE A 138 -2.39 9.39 46.92
C PHE A 138 -2.69 8.45 48.09
N VAL A 139 -2.07 8.66 49.22
CA VAL A 139 -2.24 7.82 50.43
C VAL A 139 -3.67 7.86 50.94
N GLU A 140 -4.26 9.05 51.00
CA GLU A 140 -5.61 9.26 51.53
C GLU A 140 -6.72 8.91 50.53
N SER A 141 -6.37 8.63 49.27
CA SER A 141 -7.37 8.39 48.23
C SER A 141 -8.16 7.09 48.46
N SER A 142 -9.43 7.13 48.06
CA SER A 142 -10.28 5.94 48.03
C SER A 142 -9.75 4.89 47.06
N PHE A 143 -9.01 5.33 46.01
CA PHE A 143 -8.33 4.46 45.07
C PHE A 143 -7.29 3.58 45.77
N THR A 144 -6.33 4.19 46.50
CA THR A 144 -5.27 3.50 47.24
C THR A 144 -5.84 2.53 48.25
N SER A 145 -6.83 2.97 49.03
CA SER A 145 -7.51 2.13 50.03
C SER A 145 -8.21 0.90 49.37
N SER A 146 -8.84 1.10 48.22
CA SER A 146 -9.51 0.02 47.48
C SER A 146 -8.49 -0.97 46.90
N VAL A 147 -7.36 -0.47 46.37
CA VAL A 147 -6.29 -1.30 45.85
C VAL A 147 -5.64 -2.15 46.94
N ILE A 148 -5.34 -1.53 48.09
CA ILE A 148 -4.80 -2.23 49.26
C ILE A 148 -5.76 -3.34 49.73
N ALA A 149 -7.08 -3.04 49.80
CA ALA A 149 -8.07 -4.04 50.15
C ALA A 149 -8.12 -5.23 49.18
N ARG A 150 -7.94 -4.98 47.89
CA ARG A 150 -7.87 -6.04 46.85
C ARG A 150 -6.59 -6.83 46.94
N LEU A 151 -5.43 -6.19 47.11
CA LEU A 151 -4.13 -6.84 47.31
C LEU A 151 -4.15 -7.77 48.51
N ASN A 152 -4.76 -7.38 49.60
CA ASN A 152 -4.90 -8.20 50.81
C ASN A 152 -5.72 -9.47 50.59
N LYS A 153 -6.67 -9.45 49.59
CA LYS A 153 -7.43 -10.63 49.21
C LYS A 153 -6.65 -11.61 48.30
N ALA A 154 -5.65 -11.10 47.58
CA ALA A 154 -4.83 -11.90 46.67
C ALA A 154 -3.33 -11.52 46.80
N PRO A 155 -2.66 -11.81 47.91
CA PRO A 155 -1.36 -11.25 48.24
C PRO A 155 -0.21 -11.63 47.32
N LYS A 156 -0.32 -12.74 46.62
CA LYS A 156 0.72 -13.17 45.65
C LYS A 156 0.55 -12.59 44.25
N LYS A 157 -0.60 -11.95 43.98
CA LYS A 157 -0.94 -11.46 42.64
C LYS A 157 -0.37 -10.05 42.45
N LEU A 158 0.30 -9.83 41.32
CA LEU A 158 0.53 -8.49 40.80
C LEU A 158 -0.82 -7.95 40.31
N MET A 159 -1.13 -6.70 40.63
CA MET A 159 -2.36 -6.05 40.21
C MET A 159 -2.05 -4.78 39.40
N CYS A 160 -2.85 -4.55 38.41
CA CYS A 160 -2.77 -3.40 37.54
C CYS A 160 -4.13 -2.68 37.50
N PHE A 161 -4.09 -1.36 37.48
CA PHE A 161 -5.30 -0.53 37.49
C PHE A 161 -5.12 0.71 36.63
N ALA A 162 -6.16 1.13 35.93
CA ALA A 162 -6.25 2.49 35.42
C ALA A 162 -6.22 3.47 36.62
N SER A 163 -5.32 4.43 36.61
CA SER A 163 -5.15 5.33 37.75
C SER A 163 -6.30 6.34 37.78
N SER A 164 -6.95 6.41 38.94
CA SER A 164 -7.98 7.41 39.21
C SER A 164 -7.69 8.21 40.51
N ALA A 165 -6.46 8.16 40.98
CA ALA A 165 -6.06 8.96 42.12
C ALA A 165 -6.15 10.48 41.82
N PRO A 166 -6.65 11.31 42.72
CA PRO A 166 -6.79 12.75 42.49
C PRO A 166 -5.42 13.44 42.67
N LEU A 167 -4.63 13.37 41.58
CA LEU A 167 -3.30 13.97 41.52
C LEU A 167 -3.35 15.35 40.88
N THR A 168 -2.33 16.18 41.11
CA THR A 168 -2.20 17.48 40.45
C THR A 168 -1.81 17.28 38.96
N SER A 169 -2.15 18.26 38.12
CA SER A 169 -1.94 18.20 36.65
C SER A 169 -0.48 18.05 36.25
N ASP A 170 0.46 18.41 37.12
CA ASP A 170 1.90 18.28 36.89
C ASP A 170 2.45 16.86 37.14
N GLN A 171 1.68 16.02 37.85
CA GLN A 171 2.06 14.65 38.18
C GLN A 171 0.94 13.63 37.86
N MET A 172 0.23 13.82 36.76
CA MET A 172 -0.81 12.89 36.37
C MET A 172 -0.23 11.53 36.00
N CYS A 173 -0.97 10.49 36.37
CA CYS A 173 -0.64 9.09 36.13
C CYS A 173 -1.81 8.40 35.46
N CYS A 174 -1.51 7.51 34.53
CA CYS A 174 -2.51 6.81 33.73
C CYS A 174 -2.74 5.37 34.18
N TYR A 175 -1.69 4.71 34.67
CA TYR A 175 -1.74 3.29 35.01
C TYR A 175 -0.85 2.97 36.19
N THR A 176 -1.34 2.09 37.06
CA THR A 176 -0.67 1.74 38.31
C THR A 176 -0.41 0.24 38.39
N PHE A 177 0.85 -0.12 38.59
CA PHE A 177 1.27 -1.47 38.98
C PHE A 177 1.46 -1.50 40.49
N CYS A 178 0.98 -2.55 41.12
CA CYS A 178 1.14 -2.69 42.55
C CYS A 178 1.23 -4.15 43.02
N ARG A 179 1.99 -4.33 44.09
CA ARG A 179 2.20 -5.63 44.73
C ARG A 179 2.49 -5.49 46.20
N ILE A 180 2.19 -6.54 46.96
CA ILE A 180 2.60 -6.67 48.37
C ILE A 180 4.08 -7.00 48.40
N VAL A 181 4.81 -6.35 49.33
CA VAL A 181 6.19 -6.69 49.73
C VAL A 181 6.10 -7.79 50.78
N PRO A 182 6.57 -9.01 50.43
CA PRO A 182 6.55 -10.13 51.38
C PRO A 182 7.69 -9.97 52.38
N GLY A 183 7.42 -10.30 53.64
CA GLY A 183 8.43 -10.40 54.67
C GLY A 183 8.93 -11.82 54.90
N GLU A 184 9.80 -11.96 55.88
CA GLU A 184 10.25 -13.25 56.35
C GLU A 184 9.06 -14.08 56.84
N ASN A 185 8.99 -15.35 56.49
CA ASN A 185 7.87 -16.27 56.77
C ASN A 185 6.54 -15.99 56.06
N GLY A 186 6.53 -15.19 54.99
CA GLY A 186 5.33 -14.89 54.20
C GLY A 186 4.38 -13.87 54.88
N SER A 187 4.86 -13.17 55.91
CA SER A 187 4.17 -11.98 56.44
C SER A 187 4.08 -10.89 55.37
N LYS A 188 3.16 -9.98 55.52
CA LYS A 188 3.06 -8.78 54.72
C LYS A 188 3.82 -7.68 55.43
N GLU A 189 4.79 -7.03 54.76
CA GLU A 189 5.55 -5.91 55.32
C GLU A 189 5.16 -4.58 54.72
N GLY A 190 4.61 -4.57 53.52
CA GLY A 190 4.20 -3.32 52.90
C GLY A 190 3.63 -3.50 51.49
N TYR A 191 3.52 -2.39 50.77
CA TYR A 191 2.97 -2.32 49.44
C TYR A 191 3.86 -1.43 48.57
N LEU A 192 4.23 -1.93 47.38
CA LEU A 192 4.98 -1.17 46.39
C LEU A 192 4.08 -0.86 45.21
N PHE A 193 4.04 0.42 44.83
CA PHE A 193 3.29 0.95 43.69
C PHE A 193 4.25 1.60 42.69
N PHE A 194 4.02 1.37 41.43
CA PHE A 194 4.56 2.17 40.33
C PHE A 194 3.40 2.79 39.54
N ASN A 195 3.36 4.11 39.54
CA ASN A 195 2.32 4.89 38.85
C ASN A 195 2.91 5.48 37.59
N LEU A 196 2.55 4.93 36.46
CA LEU A 196 3.07 5.33 35.13
C LEU A 196 2.58 6.75 34.80
N ARG A 197 3.51 7.58 34.38
CA ARG A 197 3.26 8.98 34.06
C ARG A 197 2.56 9.12 32.70
N GLU A 198 1.62 10.06 32.59
CA GLU A 198 0.92 10.39 31.38
C GLU A 198 1.85 10.89 30.26
N ASP A 199 2.87 11.70 30.62
CA ASP A 199 3.80 12.27 29.64
C ASP A 199 4.61 11.20 28.87
N GLY A 200 4.95 10.08 29.49
CA GLY A 200 5.64 8.98 28.85
C GLY A 200 4.76 8.28 27.79
N PHE A 201 3.46 8.14 28.06
CA PHE A 201 2.52 7.66 27.04
C PHE A 201 2.37 8.66 25.89
N ARG A 202 2.35 9.95 26.21
CA ARG A 202 2.29 11.04 25.23
C ARG A 202 3.50 11.03 24.31
N GLU A 203 4.71 10.90 24.85
CA GLU A 203 5.93 10.81 24.04
C GLU A 203 5.91 9.59 23.12
N SER A 204 5.49 8.43 23.65
CA SER A 204 5.37 7.20 22.86
C SER A 204 4.33 7.34 21.75
N ALA A 205 3.18 7.95 22.02
CA ALA A 205 2.12 8.15 21.04
C ALA A 205 2.52 9.16 19.95
N HIS A 206 3.17 10.26 20.33
CA HIS A 206 3.62 11.28 19.36
C HIS A 206 4.63 10.76 18.33
N ALA A 207 5.43 9.74 18.70
CA ALA A 207 6.39 9.13 17.78
C ALA A 207 5.71 8.45 16.55
N PHE A 208 4.43 8.10 16.66
CA PHE A 208 3.70 7.38 15.60
C PHE A 208 2.74 8.26 14.79
N SER A 209 2.64 9.57 15.07
CA SER A 209 1.76 10.53 14.36
C SER A 209 0.28 10.07 14.24
N GLN A 210 -0.18 9.23 15.15
CA GLN A 210 -1.54 8.69 15.18
C GLN A 210 -2.24 9.13 16.47
N GLU A 211 -3.55 9.23 16.40
CA GLU A 211 -4.34 9.37 17.62
C GLU A 211 -4.43 8.00 18.30
N VAL A 212 -4.29 8.01 19.62
CA VAL A 212 -4.19 6.80 20.44
C VAL A 212 -5.26 6.82 21.52
N LEU A 213 -5.90 5.66 21.72
CA LEU A 213 -6.76 5.39 22.85
C LEU A 213 -6.32 4.07 23.47
N LEU A 214 -5.97 4.10 24.74
CA LEU A 214 -5.59 2.94 25.54
C LEU A 214 -6.67 2.73 26.63
N THR A 215 -7.26 1.56 26.67
CA THR A 215 -8.27 1.19 27.65
C THR A 215 -7.86 -0.06 28.42
N ASP A 216 -8.43 -0.23 29.61
CA ASP A 216 -8.37 -1.49 30.33
C ASP A 216 -9.45 -2.47 29.83
N ARG A 217 -9.49 -3.69 30.38
CA ARG A 217 -10.48 -4.70 30.03
C ARG A 217 -11.93 -4.35 30.40
N TYR A 218 -12.13 -3.27 31.14
CA TYR A 218 -13.46 -2.78 31.54
C TYR A 218 -13.86 -1.53 30.76
N ASP A 219 -13.13 -1.22 29.68
CA ASP A 219 -13.29 -0.03 28.85
C ASP A 219 -13.02 1.29 29.60
N ASN A 220 -12.32 1.26 30.76
CA ASN A 220 -11.85 2.50 31.35
C ASN A 220 -10.67 3.06 30.55
N ILE A 221 -10.75 4.35 30.26
CA ILE A 221 -9.68 5.03 29.52
C ILE A 221 -8.45 5.15 30.43
N VAL A 222 -7.36 4.53 29.99
CA VAL A 222 -6.03 4.64 30.64
C VAL A 222 -5.32 5.87 30.10
N TYR A 223 -5.27 6.02 28.78
CA TYR A 223 -4.66 7.15 28.11
C TYR A 223 -5.36 7.44 26.78
N THR A 224 -5.47 8.71 26.44
CA THR A 224 -6.01 9.12 25.14
C THR A 224 -5.35 10.40 24.67
N THR A 225 -5.13 10.51 23.36
CA THR A 225 -4.78 11.75 22.67
C THR A 225 -6.03 12.49 22.16
N LEU A 226 -7.21 11.86 22.27
CA LEU A 226 -8.48 12.45 21.89
C LEU A 226 -8.97 13.42 22.98
N ASP A 227 -9.71 14.45 22.56
CA ASP A 227 -10.35 15.37 23.50
C ASP A 227 -11.37 14.63 24.37
N PRO A 228 -11.36 14.84 25.70
CA PRO A 228 -12.23 14.13 26.63
C PRO A 228 -13.73 14.51 26.55
N GLU A 229 -14.09 15.56 25.81
CA GLU A 229 -15.50 16.01 25.71
C GLU A 229 -16.42 15.10 24.89
N GLU A 230 -15.84 14.20 24.07
CA GLU A 230 -16.59 13.19 23.31
C GLU A 230 -16.19 11.80 23.77
N ASP A 231 -17.15 10.96 24.15
CA ASP A 231 -16.88 9.55 24.43
C ASP A 231 -16.48 8.82 23.14
N PRO A 232 -15.20 8.50 22.93
CA PRO A 232 -14.76 7.86 21.72
C PRO A 232 -15.14 6.39 21.67
N LEU A 233 -15.48 5.77 22.79
CA LEU A 233 -15.72 4.32 22.91
C LEU A 233 -16.99 3.88 22.17
N ASP A 234 -18.03 4.72 22.16
CA ASP A 234 -19.28 4.41 21.44
C ASP A 234 -19.11 4.38 19.90
N LYS A 235 -18.04 4.95 19.39
CA LYS A 235 -17.78 5.10 17.95
C LYS A 235 -16.71 4.13 17.43
N LEU A 236 -16.12 3.34 18.31
CA LEU A 236 -15.14 2.34 17.93
C LEU A 236 -15.83 1.07 17.43
N PRO A 237 -15.17 0.30 16.53
CA PRO A 237 -15.64 -1.02 16.19
C PRO A 237 -15.73 -1.84 17.47
N SER A 238 -16.94 -2.12 17.93
CA SER A 238 -17.18 -2.77 19.20
C SER A 238 -16.68 -4.22 19.18
N GLY A 239 -15.48 -4.41 19.72
CA GLY A 239 -15.06 -5.72 20.16
C GLY A 239 -15.18 -5.78 21.66
N LYS A 240 -15.93 -6.72 22.21
CA LYS A 240 -15.84 -7.01 23.64
C LYS A 240 -14.46 -7.58 23.96
N TYR A 241 -13.91 -7.20 25.10
CA TYR A 241 -12.68 -7.82 25.56
C TYR A 241 -12.90 -9.32 25.93
N PRO A 242 -12.00 -10.26 25.57
CA PRO A 242 -10.85 -10.07 24.72
C PRO A 242 -11.27 -9.82 23.27
N LEU A 243 -10.76 -8.76 22.70
CA LEU A 243 -10.98 -8.48 21.30
C LEU A 243 -10.45 -9.65 20.47
N GLU A 244 -11.31 -10.28 19.69
CA GLU A 244 -10.88 -11.02 18.50
C GLU A 244 -10.35 -9.98 17.50
N VAL A 245 -9.15 -9.48 17.79
CA VAL A 245 -8.53 -8.38 17.03
C VAL A 245 -7.91 -8.93 15.79
N SER A 246 -8.73 -9.27 14.83
CA SER A 246 -8.19 -9.61 13.52
C SER A 246 -8.38 -8.52 12.48
N GLU A 247 -9.30 -7.60 12.68
CA GLU A 247 -9.66 -6.69 11.60
C GLU A 247 -9.90 -5.27 12.10
N GLY A 248 -9.01 -4.34 11.68
CA GLY A 248 -9.27 -2.92 11.78
C GLY A 248 -10.49 -2.52 10.94
N GLY A 249 -11.15 -1.45 11.32
CA GLY A 249 -12.38 -0.96 10.67
C GLY A 249 -12.34 0.54 10.42
N ILE A 250 -13.22 1.00 9.54
CA ILE A 250 -13.41 2.43 9.30
C ILE A 250 -14.53 2.91 10.22
N SER A 251 -14.23 3.92 11.02
CA SER A 251 -15.19 4.60 11.90
C SER A 251 -15.21 6.09 11.64
N LYS A 252 -16.39 6.70 11.84
CA LYS A 252 -16.53 8.15 11.72
C LYS A 252 -16.47 8.78 13.10
N ILE A 253 -15.36 9.47 13.39
CA ILE A 253 -15.07 10.14 14.66
C ILE A 253 -14.91 11.63 14.37
N ARG A 254 -15.56 12.50 15.13
CA ARG A 254 -15.55 13.98 14.92
C ARG A 254 -15.93 14.44 13.51
N GLY A 255 -16.78 13.68 12.81
CA GLY A 255 -17.15 14.01 11.44
C GLY A 255 -16.18 13.55 10.36
N GLU A 256 -14.97 13.12 10.73
CA GLU A 256 -13.95 12.58 9.83
C GLU A 256 -13.90 11.05 9.85
N TYR A 257 -13.48 10.46 8.74
CA TYR A 257 -13.28 9.02 8.65
C TYR A 257 -11.88 8.66 9.16
N HIS A 258 -11.84 7.72 10.09
CA HIS A 258 -10.61 7.16 10.66
C HIS A 258 -10.55 5.66 10.38
N TYR A 259 -9.36 5.19 10.07
CA TYR A 259 -9.07 3.75 10.13
C TYR A 259 -8.64 3.43 11.56
N VAL A 260 -9.39 2.56 12.20
CA VAL A 260 -9.14 2.15 13.58
C VAL A 260 -8.46 0.79 13.55
N SER A 261 -7.24 0.70 14.05
CA SER A 261 -6.57 -0.56 14.33
C SER A 261 -6.60 -0.82 15.82
N ALA A 262 -6.84 -2.06 16.22
CA ALA A 262 -6.86 -2.44 17.60
C ALA A 262 -5.87 -3.58 17.85
N SER A 263 -5.24 -3.58 19.03
CA SER A 263 -4.40 -4.67 19.53
C SER A 263 -4.59 -4.84 21.03
N VAL A 264 -4.32 -6.05 21.51
CA VAL A 264 -4.41 -6.38 22.93
C VAL A 264 -3.01 -6.59 23.48
N ILE A 265 -2.68 -5.86 24.53
CA ILE A 265 -1.50 -6.10 25.35
C ILE A 265 -1.89 -7.14 26.40
N THR A 266 -1.60 -8.41 26.07
CA THR A 266 -2.15 -9.58 26.77
C THR A 266 -1.73 -9.68 28.23
N THR A 267 -0.52 -9.27 28.54
CA THR A 267 0.05 -9.35 29.90
C THR A 267 -0.70 -8.47 30.89
N GLN A 268 -1.11 -7.28 30.46
CA GLN A 268 -1.79 -6.27 31.30
C GLN A 268 -3.28 -6.17 31.07
N GLU A 269 -3.83 -6.99 30.16
CA GLU A 269 -5.24 -6.93 29.74
C GLU A 269 -5.65 -5.52 29.27
N LEU A 270 -4.75 -4.82 28.51
CA LEU A 270 -4.98 -3.51 27.94
C LEU A 270 -5.36 -3.62 26.46
N CYS A 271 -6.24 -2.75 26.01
CA CYS A 271 -6.63 -2.61 24.61
C CYS A 271 -6.06 -1.31 24.05
N LEU A 272 -5.24 -1.41 23.03
CA LEU A 272 -4.69 -0.28 22.31
C LEU A 272 -5.44 -0.08 21.00
N TYR A 273 -6.05 1.08 20.86
CA TYR A 273 -6.64 1.55 19.61
C TYR A 273 -5.77 2.66 19.03
N THR A 274 -5.41 2.53 17.77
CA THR A 274 -4.78 3.60 16.99
C THR A 274 -5.75 4.08 15.92
N LEU A 275 -5.93 5.37 15.84
CA LEU A 275 -6.85 6.03 14.94
C LEU A 275 -6.06 6.85 13.93
N THR A 276 -6.16 6.46 12.67
CA THR A 276 -5.48 7.16 11.58
C THR A 276 -6.51 7.93 10.78
N PRO A 277 -6.45 9.27 10.74
CA PRO A 277 -7.39 10.06 9.95
C PRO A 277 -7.18 9.77 8.47
N LEU A 278 -8.28 9.44 7.77
CA LEU A 278 -8.25 9.11 6.33
C LEU A 278 -8.44 10.33 5.42
N SER A 279 -8.51 11.54 5.97
CA SER A 279 -8.77 12.77 5.21
C SER A 279 -7.76 12.99 4.08
N LEU A 280 -6.46 12.89 4.37
CA LEU A 280 -5.39 13.02 3.39
C LEU A 280 -5.41 11.88 2.35
N GLN A 281 -5.65 10.65 2.81
CA GLN A 281 -5.71 9.47 1.95
C GLN A 281 -6.90 9.55 0.99
N ILE A 282 -8.07 9.96 1.49
CA ILE A 282 -9.27 10.21 0.68
C ILE A 282 -9.01 11.32 -0.33
N GLN A 283 -8.37 12.42 0.09
CA GLN A 283 -8.01 13.51 -0.80
C GLN A 283 -7.07 13.04 -1.93
N THR A 284 -6.07 12.23 -1.61
CA THR A 284 -5.16 11.64 -2.59
C THR A 284 -5.90 10.74 -3.60
N LEU A 285 -6.87 9.94 -3.13
CA LEU A 285 -7.74 9.15 -4.01
C LEU A 285 -8.59 10.04 -4.94
N TRP A 286 -9.13 11.16 -4.44
CA TRP A 286 -9.86 12.12 -5.26
C TRP A 286 -8.98 12.75 -6.33
N TYR A 287 -7.75 13.14 -6.01
CA TYR A 287 -6.79 13.64 -7.02
C TYR A 287 -6.45 12.56 -8.05
N GLY A 288 -6.24 11.32 -7.61
CA GLY A 288 -6.03 10.19 -8.51
C GLY A 288 -7.21 9.95 -9.45
N LEU A 289 -8.43 10.00 -8.93
CA LEU A 289 -9.66 9.86 -9.70
C LEU A 289 -9.82 11.01 -10.71
N PHE A 290 -9.58 12.25 -10.30
CA PHE A 290 -9.64 13.42 -11.19
C PHE A 290 -8.61 13.30 -12.31
N LEU A 291 -7.38 12.96 -12.00
CA LEU A 291 -6.34 12.73 -13.00
C LEU A 291 -6.73 11.60 -13.97
N PHE A 292 -7.29 10.53 -13.47
CA PHE A 292 -7.76 9.41 -14.26
C PHE A 292 -8.88 9.82 -15.23
N ILE A 293 -9.89 10.54 -14.76
CA ILE A 293 -10.98 11.06 -15.61
C ILE A 293 -10.43 12.04 -16.66
N PHE A 294 -9.49 12.90 -16.28
CA PHE A 294 -8.83 13.84 -17.19
C PHE A 294 -8.05 13.10 -18.30
N LEU A 295 -7.33 12.06 -17.94
CA LEU A 295 -6.58 11.23 -18.90
C LEU A 295 -7.52 10.47 -19.84
N LEU A 296 -8.64 9.96 -19.33
CA LEU A 296 -9.72 9.36 -20.13
C LEU A 296 -10.29 10.37 -21.15
N PHE A 297 -10.52 11.60 -20.71
CA PHE A 297 -11.04 12.65 -21.57
C PHE A 297 -10.05 13.00 -22.70
N ILE A 298 -8.76 13.16 -22.37
CA ILE A 298 -7.72 13.40 -23.38
C ILE A 298 -7.66 12.24 -24.37
N LEU A 299 -7.66 11.02 -23.88
CA LEU A 299 -7.61 9.84 -24.73
C LEU A 299 -8.83 9.73 -25.65
N ALA A 300 -10.03 9.97 -25.12
CA ALA A 300 -11.26 10.01 -25.90
C ALA A 300 -11.20 11.12 -26.97
N ALA A 301 -10.67 12.29 -26.64
CA ALA A 301 -10.47 13.38 -27.57
C ALA A 301 -9.48 12.99 -28.70
N ILE A 302 -8.38 12.36 -28.36
CA ILE A 302 -7.38 11.87 -29.33
C ILE A 302 -8.01 10.82 -30.26
N VAL A 303 -8.68 9.81 -29.71
CA VAL A 303 -9.38 8.77 -30.48
C VAL A 303 -10.49 9.34 -31.35
N TRP A 304 -11.11 10.45 -30.93
CA TRP A 304 -12.16 11.10 -31.72
C TRP A 304 -11.60 12.02 -32.82
N ILE A 305 -10.50 12.74 -32.56
CA ILE A 305 -9.92 13.74 -33.46
C ILE A 305 -9.00 13.10 -34.50
N LEU A 306 -8.07 12.23 -34.06
CA LEU A 306 -7.06 11.64 -34.94
C LEU A 306 -7.66 10.89 -36.15
N PRO A 307 -8.65 9.99 -36.00
CA PRO A 307 -9.23 9.29 -37.14
C PRO A 307 -10.00 10.23 -38.07
N ARG A 308 -10.51 11.34 -37.56
CA ARG A 308 -11.19 12.35 -38.42
C ARG A 308 -10.21 13.08 -39.32
N ILE A 309 -9.04 13.46 -38.76
CA ILE A 309 -8.00 14.13 -39.54
C ILE A 309 -7.45 13.16 -40.59
N PHE A 310 -7.04 11.96 -40.18
CA PHE A 310 -6.51 10.94 -41.09
C PHE A 310 -7.54 10.47 -42.12
N ALA A 311 -8.79 10.22 -41.69
CA ALA A 311 -9.81 9.78 -42.62
C ALA A 311 -10.21 10.84 -43.67
N ARG A 312 -10.14 12.14 -43.30
CA ARG A 312 -10.44 13.21 -44.27
C ARG A 312 -9.32 13.38 -45.28
N GLN A 313 -8.07 13.34 -44.87
CA GLN A 313 -6.91 13.42 -45.78
C GLN A 313 -6.85 12.22 -46.71
N ASN A 314 -6.85 11.01 -46.13
CA ASN A 314 -6.74 9.80 -46.94
C ASN A 314 -7.98 9.51 -47.82
N ALA A 315 -9.19 9.90 -47.37
CA ALA A 315 -10.40 9.70 -48.16
C ALA A 315 -10.47 10.67 -49.35
N LYS A 316 -9.91 11.88 -49.22
CA LYS A 316 -9.85 12.82 -50.33
C LYS A 316 -8.87 12.34 -51.41
N GLU A 317 -7.65 12.00 -50.99
CA GLU A 317 -6.63 11.46 -51.90
C GLU A 317 -7.05 10.14 -52.56
N LEU A 318 -7.59 9.20 -51.75
CA LEU A 318 -8.12 7.94 -52.30
C LEU A 318 -9.33 8.16 -53.23
N GLY A 319 -10.16 9.15 -52.93
CA GLY A 319 -11.28 9.53 -53.78
C GLY A 319 -10.83 10.06 -55.15
N GLU A 320 -9.82 10.91 -55.18
CA GLU A 320 -9.24 11.47 -56.38
C GLU A 320 -8.52 10.38 -57.18
N LEU A 321 -7.77 9.49 -56.50
CA LEU A 321 -7.13 8.32 -57.14
C LEU A 321 -8.17 7.34 -57.72
N ALA A 322 -9.23 7.03 -56.98
CA ALA A 322 -10.28 6.15 -57.44
C ALA A 322 -11.05 6.73 -58.63
N HIS A 323 -11.27 8.05 -58.66
CA HIS A 323 -11.88 8.71 -59.81
C HIS A 323 -10.95 8.70 -61.03
N ALA A 324 -9.63 8.87 -60.83
CA ALA A 324 -8.67 8.82 -61.91
C ALA A 324 -8.52 7.39 -62.48
N VAL A 325 -8.45 6.36 -61.62
CA VAL A 325 -8.43 4.95 -62.03
C VAL A 325 -9.72 4.55 -62.76
N LYS A 326 -10.88 5.01 -62.28
CA LYS A 326 -12.17 4.73 -62.94
C LYS A 326 -12.29 5.40 -64.33
N ARG A 327 -11.66 6.54 -64.54
CA ARG A 327 -11.58 7.20 -65.84
C ARG A 327 -10.64 6.46 -66.80
N MET A 328 -9.55 5.87 -66.27
CA MET A 328 -8.66 4.98 -67.03
C MET A 328 -9.39 3.70 -67.52
N GLU A 329 -10.27 3.12 -66.69
CA GLU A 329 -11.08 1.96 -67.07
C GLU A 329 -12.06 2.27 -68.22
N GLN A 330 -12.38 3.54 -68.41
CA GLN A 330 -13.25 4.03 -69.51
C GLN A 330 -12.47 4.48 -70.75
N ASN A 331 -11.24 4.03 -70.96
CA ASN A 331 -10.41 4.32 -72.13
C ASN A 331 -9.84 5.74 -72.25
N ASN A 332 -9.77 6.51 -71.18
CA ASN A 332 -9.08 7.81 -71.13
C ASN A 332 -7.70 7.63 -70.49
N THR A 333 -6.73 7.20 -71.26
CA THR A 333 -5.33 6.93 -70.82
C THR A 333 -4.49 8.21 -70.58
N ASP A 334 -5.02 9.38 -70.88
CA ASP A 334 -4.28 10.67 -70.80
C ASP A 334 -4.65 11.56 -69.60
N ASP A 335 -5.43 11.02 -68.64
CA ASP A 335 -5.79 11.77 -67.45
C ASP A 335 -4.58 11.86 -66.49
N GLU A 336 -4.18 13.07 -66.14
CA GLU A 336 -3.18 13.36 -65.11
C GLU A 336 -3.84 13.51 -63.74
N LEU A 337 -3.16 13.05 -62.69
CA LEU A 337 -3.57 13.28 -61.28
C LEU A 337 -3.46 14.79 -60.96
N PRO A 338 -4.36 15.33 -60.15
CA PRO A 338 -4.24 16.71 -59.70
C PRO A 338 -2.88 16.95 -59.01
N PRO A 339 -2.21 18.09 -59.23
CA PRO A 339 -0.89 18.38 -58.66
C PRO A 339 -0.86 18.51 -57.15
N GLN A 340 -2.01 18.39 -56.45
CA GLN A 340 -2.16 18.47 -55.00
C GLN A 340 -2.09 17.11 -54.29
N CYS A 341 -1.95 16.01 -55.03
CA CYS A 341 -1.78 14.69 -54.44
C CYS A 341 -0.33 14.47 -54.01
N SER A 342 -0.14 13.70 -52.91
CA SER A 342 1.19 13.36 -52.43
C SER A 342 2.05 12.68 -53.51
N GLU A 343 3.37 12.80 -53.39
CA GLU A 343 4.32 12.17 -54.34
C GLU A 343 4.08 10.68 -54.41
N GLU A 344 3.72 10.03 -53.30
CA GLU A 344 3.40 8.62 -53.26
C GLU A 344 2.13 8.28 -54.07
N SER A 345 1.14 9.13 -54.02
CA SER A 345 -0.09 9.00 -54.80
C SER A 345 0.17 9.17 -56.29
N GLN A 346 1.06 10.09 -56.68
CA GLN A 346 1.49 10.30 -58.06
C GLN A 346 2.35 9.12 -58.56
N LEU A 347 3.24 8.61 -57.72
CA LEU A 347 4.06 7.43 -58.03
C LEU A 347 3.18 6.19 -58.20
N LEU A 348 2.22 5.98 -57.33
CA LEU A 348 1.24 4.89 -57.42
C LEU A 348 0.40 4.98 -58.67
N PHE A 349 -0.05 6.18 -59.04
CA PHE A 349 -0.80 6.40 -60.25
C PHE A 349 0.02 6.08 -61.51
N THR A 350 1.28 6.54 -61.54
CA THR A 350 2.22 6.29 -62.64
C THR A 350 2.55 4.80 -62.74
N GLN A 351 2.76 4.13 -61.63
CA GLN A 351 2.98 2.69 -61.60
C GLN A 351 1.71 1.91 -61.98
N PHE A 352 0.54 2.36 -61.56
CA PHE A 352 -0.73 1.76 -61.95
C PHE A 352 -0.93 1.90 -63.45
N ARG A 353 -0.65 3.10 -64.03
CA ARG A 353 -0.68 3.34 -65.44
C ARG A 353 0.27 2.42 -66.22
N ASN A 354 1.50 2.30 -65.73
CA ASN A 354 2.51 1.45 -66.38
C ASN A 354 2.20 -0.03 -66.19
N THR A 355 1.61 -0.41 -65.03
CA THR A 355 1.23 -1.79 -64.74
C THR A 355 -0.06 -2.16 -65.45
N THR A 356 -1.04 -1.24 -65.61
CA THR A 356 -2.26 -1.48 -66.38
C THR A 356 -1.92 -1.68 -67.85
N LEU A 357 -0.96 -0.96 -68.38
CA LEU A 357 -0.45 -1.19 -69.74
C LEU A 357 0.34 -2.52 -69.86
N HIS A 358 0.97 -2.99 -68.81
CA HIS A 358 1.73 -4.24 -68.79
C HIS A 358 0.95 -5.45 -68.25
N LEU A 359 -0.08 -5.22 -67.44
CA LEU A 359 -0.84 -6.25 -66.74
C LEU A 359 -2.10 -6.70 -67.45
N GLN A 360 -2.48 -6.12 -68.58
CA GLN A 360 -3.50 -6.71 -69.44
C GLN A 360 -3.07 -8.10 -69.94
N GLU A 361 -1.77 -8.39 -69.98
CA GLU A 361 -1.24 -9.69 -70.40
C GLU A 361 -0.83 -10.67 -69.29
N LEU A 362 -0.48 -10.21 -68.11
CA LEU A 362 0.18 -11.07 -67.09
C LEU A 362 -0.50 -11.14 -65.71
N SER A 363 -1.58 -10.42 -65.49
CA SER A 363 -1.97 -9.98 -64.16
C SER A 363 -2.85 -10.91 -63.31
N GLN A 364 -3.48 -11.92 -63.85
CA GLN A 364 -4.44 -12.67 -63.03
C GLN A 364 -3.83 -13.80 -62.15
N ARG A 365 -2.67 -14.31 -62.49
CA ARG A 365 -2.09 -15.46 -61.75
C ARG A 365 -1.07 -15.10 -60.65
N ASN A 366 -0.38 -13.96 -60.74
CA ASN A 366 0.67 -13.60 -59.77
C ASN A 366 0.15 -12.79 -58.60
N SER A 367 -0.97 -12.10 -58.74
CA SER A 367 -1.53 -11.21 -57.71
C SER A 367 -1.95 -11.96 -56.45
N GLU A 368 -2.64 -13.09 -56.59
CA GLU A 368 -3.16 -13.85 -55.44
C GLU A 368 -2.05 -14.51 -54.58
N LEU A 369 -0.95 -14.89 -55.20
CA LEU A 369 0.15 -15.54 -54.50
C LEU A 369 1.02 -14.52 -53.73
N MET A 370 1.17 -13.32 -54.27
CA MET A 370 1.90 -12.25 -53.61
C MET A 370 1.18 -11.71 -52.39
N ASP A 371 -0.13 -11.55 -52.44
CA ASP A 371 -0.93 -11.04 -51.32
C ASP A 371 -1.00 -12.03 -50.14
N ARG A 372 -1.11 -13.33 -50.43
CA ARG A 372 -1.07 -14.36 -49.38
C ARG A 372 0.29 -14.40 -48.64
N ARG A 373 1.36 -14.24 -49.39
CA ARG A 373 2.71 -14.25 -48.85
C ARG A 373 2.98 -13.02 -47.93
N ARG A 374 2.52 -11.87 -48.35
CA ARG A 374 2.66 -10.63 -47.61
C ARG A 374 1.83 -10.61 -46.31
N GLN A 375 0.62 -11.18 -46.36
CA GLN A 375 -0.23 -11.34 -45.18
C GLN A 375 0.38 -12.31 -44.17
N MET A 376 1.03 -13.37 -44.65
CA MET A 376 1.72 -14.30 -43.76
C MET A 376 2.95 -13.65 -43.12
N GLU A 377 3.72 -12.85 -43.86
CA GLU A 377 4.90 -12.15 -43.30
C GLU A 377 4.51 -11.07 -42.26
N ILE A 378 3.41 -10.33 -42.52
CA ILE A 378 2.90 -9.35 -41.57
C ILE A 378 2.38 -10.03 -40.29
N LYS A 379 1.65 -11.12 -40.44
CA LYS A 379 1.12 -11.89 -39.33
C LYS A 379 2.25 -12.51 -38.46
N GLN A 380 3.30 -12.96 -39.09
CA GLN A 380 4.47 -13.51 -38.41
C GLN A 380 5.28 -12.44 -37.67
N LEU A 381 5.30 -11.20 -38.16
CA LEU A 381 5.93 -10.05 -37.47
C LEU A 381 5.08 -9.52 -36.31
N GLU A 382 3.76 -9.50 -36.46
CA GLU A 382 2.83 -9.10 -35.40
C GLU A 382 2.80 -10.08 -34.21
N GLU A 383 2.94 -11.39 -34.48
CA GLU A 383 2.96 -12.44 -33.45
C GLU A 383 4.26 -12.46 -32.61
N GLN A 384 5.35 -11.86 -33.09
CA GLN A 384 6.66 -11.88 -32.42
C GLN A 384 6.85 -10.77 -31.35
N PHE A 385 6.06 -9.73 -31.40
CA PHE A 385 6.11 -8.67 -30.43
C PHE A 385 4.80 -8.57 -29.68
N ASN A 386 4.81 -8.85 -28.39
CA ASN A 386 3.68 -8.52 -27.54
C ASN A 386 3.72 -7.02 -27.18
N PRO A 387 2.99 -6.13 -27.93
CA PRO A 387 3.06 -4.68 -27.71
C PRO A 387 2.68 -4.31 -26.28
N HIS A 388 1.78 -5.08 -25.69
CA HIS A 388 1.33 -4.89 -24.33
C HIS A 388 2.45 -5.10 -23.28
N PHE A 389 3.35 -6.06 -23.52
CA PHE A 389 4.51 -6.23 -22.67
C PHE A 389 5.43 -5.01 -22.71
N VAL A 390 5.74 -4.51 -23.89
CA VAL A 390 6.60 -3.34 -24.11
C VAL A 390 6.04 -2.11 -23.38
N PHE A 391 4.75 -1.82 -23.57
CA PHE A 391 4.10 -0.69 -22.90
C PHE A 391 4.15 -0.82 -21.37
N ASN A 392 3.88 -2.01 -20.85
CA ASN A 392 3.89 -2.25 -19.41
C ASN A 392 5.28 -2.09 -18.79
N VAL A 393 6.33 -2.58 -19.47
CA VAL A 393 7.72 -2.40 -19.01
C VAL A 393 8.08 -0.91 -19.01
N MET A 394 7.77 -0.18 -20.09
CA MET A 394 8.06 1.26 -20.19
C MET A 394 7.34 2.06 -19.10
N GLU A 395 6.10 1.70 -18.79
CA GLU A 395 5.34 2.37 -17.74
C GLU A 395 5.92 2.10 -16.35
N THR A 396 6.33 0.87 -16.09
CA THR A 396 7.00 0.51 -14.83
C THR A 396 8.34 1.23 -14.70
N VAL A 397 9.12 1.28 -15.77
CA VAL A 397 10.39 2.04 -15.80
C VAL A 397 10.15 3.52 -15.50
N ARG A 398 9.13 4.13 -16.12
CA ARG A 398 8.79 5.53 -15.87
C ARG A 398 8.49 5.79 -14.39
N TYR A 399 7.80 4.86 -13.73
CA TYR A 399 7.53 4.96 -12.31
C TYR A 399 8.82 4.80 -11.49
N GLN A 400 9.64 3.81 -11.83
CA GLN A 400 10.87 3.52 -11.10
C GLN A 400 11.95 4.61 -11.26
N ILE A 401 11.95 5.39 -12.34
CA ILE A 401 12.85 6.54 -12.49
C ILE A 401 12.69 7.55 -11.34
N GLN A 402 11.47 7.68 -10.81
CA GLN A 402 11.19 8.62 -9.72
C GLN A 402 11.46 8.01 -8.34
N GLU A 403 11.31 6.70 -8.19
CA GLU A 403 11.38 6.01 -6.92
C GLU A 403 12.77 5.42 -6.64
N SER A 404 13.39 4.84 -7.64
CA SER A 404 14.74 4.26 -7.61
C SER A 404 15.38 4.29 -8.99
N PRO A 405 16.20 5.31 -9.31
CA PRO A 405 16.87 5.42 -10.61
C PRO A 405 17.77 4.22 -10.93
N GLU A 406 18.36 3.59 -9.90
CA GLU A 406 19.21 2.41 -10.04
C GLU A 406 18.37 1.23 -10.55
N THR A 407 17.23 0.97 -9.92
CA THR A 407 16.29 -0.09 -10.34
C THR A 407 15.74 0.19 -11.74
N ALA A 408 15.45 1.43 -12.07
CA ALA A 408 15.02 1.82 -13.42
C ALA A 408 16.11 1.53 -14.46
N SER A 409 17.38 1.79 -14.13
CA SER A 409 18.53 1.51 -14.99
C SER A 409 18.71 0.00 -15.22
N GLU A 410 18.62 -0.81 -14.17
CA GLU A 410 18.64 -2.28 -14.28
C GLU A 410 17.51 -2.80 -15.15
N MET A 411 16.30 -2.31 -14.95
CA MET A 411 15.15 -2.66 -15.79
C MET A 411 15.38 -2.33 -17.26
N LEU A 412 15.93 -1.16 -17.56
CA LEU A 412 16.22 -0.78 -18.94
C LEU A 412 17.27 -1.70 -19.57
N LEU A 413 18.29 -2.10 -18.81
CA LEU A 413 19.31 -3.01 -19.28
C LEU A 413 18.73 -4.40 -19.60
N SER A 414 17.98 -4.97 -18.67
CA SER A 414 17.31 -6.26 -18.86
C SER A 414 16.30 -6.22 -20.01
N PHE A 415 15.55 -5.13 -20.14
CA PHE A 415 14.64 -4.93 -21.27
C PHE A 415 15.41 -4.85 -22.60
N ALA A 416 16.53 -4.15 -22.64
CA ALA A 416 17.37 -4.08 -23.84
C ALA A 416 17.95 -5.45 -24.23
N ASN A 417 18.37 -6.26 -23.24
CA ASN A 417 18.85 -7.62 -23.46
C ASN A 417 17.75 -8.52 -24.00
N LEU A 418 16.55 -8.46 -23.39
CA LEU A 418 15.35 -9.17 -23.85
C LEU A 418 15.02 -8.84 -25.31
N MET A 419 15.01 -7.54 -25.65
CA MET A 419 14.76 -7.09 -27.02
C MET A 419 15.83 -7.59 -27.99
N ARG A 420 17.09 -7.46 -27.61
CA ARG A 420 18.23 -7.93 -28.42
C ARG A 420 18.18 -9.42 -28.68
N TYR A 421 17.86 -10.22 -27.64
CA TYR A 421 17.72 -11.67 -27.79
C TYR A 421 16.55 -12.02 -28.70
N SER A 422 15.39 -11.39 -28.53
CA SER A 422 14.19 -11.66 -29.36
C SER A 422 14.42 -11.33 -30.84
N ILE A 423 15.15 -10.24 -31.16
CA ILE A 423 15.36 -9.74 -32.52
C ILE A 423 16.49 -10.48 -33.25
N ASN A 424 17.39 -11.13 -32.55
CA ASN A 424 18.54 -11.79 -33.18
C ASN A 424 18.14 -13.11 -33.87
N TYR A 425 17.98 -13.06 -35.18
CA TYR A 425 17.57 -14.20 -36.05
C TYR A 425 18.71 -15.12 -36.47
N GLY A 426 19.95 -14.85 -36.03
CA GLY A 426 21.14 -15.54 -36.56
C GLY A 426 21.25 -17.04 -36.20
N HIS A 427 20.61 -17.47 -35.11
CA HIS A 427 20.74 -18.83 -34.62
C HIS A 427 19.38 -19.43 -34.25
N THR A 428 19.06 -20.58 -34.80
CA THR A 428 17.85 -21.36 -34.48
C THR A 428 17.99 -22.17 -33.20
N LYS A 429 19.23 -22.41 -32.73
CA LYS A 429 19.56 -23.11 -31.49
C LYS A 429 20.51 -22.23 -30.66
N VAL A 430 20.34 -22.28 -29.37
CA VAL A 430 21.14 -21.57 -28.36
C VAL A 430 21.45 -22.53 -27.21
N SER A 431 22.45 -22.19 -26.37
CA SER A 431 22.68 -22.93 -25.13
C SER A 431 21.50 -22.72 -24.18
N LEU A 432 21.20 -23.74 -23.36
CA LEU A 432 20.20 -23.63 -22.31
C LEU A 432 20.50 -22.46 -21.36
N GLU A 433 21.78 -22.20 -21.05
CA GLU A 433 22.24 -21.06 -20.25
C GLU A 433 21.72 -19.74 -20.82
N THR A 434 21.90 -19.50 -22.13
CA THR A 434 21.45 -18.28 -22.80
C THR A 434 19.93 -18.11 -22.76
N ASP A 435 19.17 -19.21 -22.91
CA ASP A 435 17.70 -19.15 -22.85
C ASP A 435 17.21 -18.90 -21.41
N VAL A 436 17.91 -19.45 -20.40
CA VAL A 436 17.66 -19.19 -18.99
C VAL A 436 17.98 -17.76 -18.60
N GLU A 437 19.08 -17.17 -19.11
CA GLU A 437 19.40 -15.74 -18.91
C GLU A 437 18.28 -14.84 -19.44
N TYR A 438 17.76 -15.17 -20.63
CA TYR A 438 16.61 -14.46 -21.19
C TYR A 438 15.36 -14.55 -20.29
N VAL A 439 15.04 -15.74 -19.78
CA VAL A 439 13.91 -15.93 -18.86
C VAL A 439 14.15 -15.17 -17.55
N ASN A 440 15.40 -15.13 -17.07
CA ASN A 440 15.75 -14.39 -15.86
C ASN A 440 15.56 -12.88 -16.03
N ASP A 441 16.01 -12.31 -17.15
CA ASP A 441 15.77 -10.90 -17.49
C ASP A 441 14.26 -10.58 -17.54
N TYR A 442 13.46 -11.47 -18.12
CA TYR A 442 12.01 -11.33 -18.12
C TYR A 442 11.42 -11.33 -16.71
N LEU A 443 11.83 -12.30 -15.88
CA LEU A 443 11.32 -12.46 -14.51
C LEU A 443 11.75 -11.28 -13.62
N LEU A 444 12.93 -10.71 -13.86
CA LEU A 444 13.39 -9.51 -13.15
C LEU A 444 12.45 -8.33 -13.43
N LEU A 445 12.11 -8.09 -14.71
CA LEU A 445 11.16 -7.04 -15.07
C LEU A 445 9.78 -7.28 -14.44
N GLN A 446 9.30 -8.53 -14.43
CA GLN A 446 8.04 -8.87 -13.79
C GLN A 446 8.10 -8.73 -12.26
N LYS A 447 9.22 -9.09 -11.63
CA LYS A 447 9.41 -8.94 -10.19
C LYS A 447 9.28 -7.49 -9.73
N VAL A 448 9.92 -6.56 -10.43
CA VAL A 448 9.78 -5.12 -10.13
C VAL A 448 8.36 -4.65 -10.37
N ARG A 449 7.73 -5.05 -11.47
CA ARG A 449 6.34 -4.73 -11.79
C ARG A 449 5.36 -5.14 -10.70
N TYR A 450 5.62 -6.29 -10.04
CA TYR A 450 4.80 -6.80 -8.95
C TYR A 450 5.36 -6.46 -7.56
N ASN A 451 6.08 -5.34 -7.42
CA ASN A 451 6.61 -4.84 -6.14
C ASN A 451 7.37 -5.91 -5.35
N ASN A 452 8.22 -6.69 -6.03
CA ASN A 452 9.03 -7.77 -5.45
C ASN A 452 8.23 -8.93 -4.82
N CYS A 453 6.94 -9.05 -5.11
CA CYS A 453 6.13 -10.18 -4.66
C CYS A 453 6.41 -11.47 -5.45
N LEU A 454 7.13 -11.39 -6.56
CA LEU A 454 7.49 -12.55 -7.37
C LEU A 454 8.75 -13.20 -6.81
N HIS A 455 8.63 -14.46 -6.38
CA HIS A 455 9.74 -15.29 -5.98
C HIS A 455 9.88 -16.45 -6.97
N TYR A 456 11.06 -16.66 -7.48
CA TYR A 456 11.35 -17.75 -8.40
C TYR A 456 12.72 -18.34 -8.11
N GLU A 457 12.89 -19.57 -8.48
CA GLU A 457 14.14 -20.31 -8.32
C GLU A 457 14.37 -21.19 -9.54
N PHE A 458 15.57 -21.14 -10.07
CA PHE A 458 16.00 -22.05 -11.12
C PHE A 458 16.77 -23.22 -10.49
N ARG A 459 16.33 -24.45 -10.79
CA ARG A 459 17.02 -25.66 -10.36
C ARG A 459 17.48 -26.42 -11.59
N ILE A 460 18.60 -26.01 -12.11
CA ILE A 460 19.16 -26.56 -13.35
C ILE A 460 20.54 -27.16 -13.00
N PRO A 461 20.75 -28.44 -13.28
CA PRO A 461 22.08 -29.03 -13.15
C PRO A 461 23.07 -28.35 -14.11
N GLU A 462 24.27 -28.03 -13.62
CA GLU A 462 25.33 -27.36 -14.43
C GLU A 462 25.63 -28.10 -15.72
N SER A 463 25.54 -29.43 -15.70
CA SER A 463 25.79 -30.27 -16.88
C SER A 463 24.80 -30.07 -18.05
N LEU A 464 23.67 -29.39 -17.82
CA LEU A 464 22.67 -29.14 -18.84
C LEU A 464 22.76 -27.73 -19.44
N LEU A 465 23.53 -26.82 -18.83
CA LEU A 465 23.60 -25.42 -19.25
C LEU A 465 24.14 -25.23 -20.68
N GLU A 466 25.09 -26.08 -21.11
CA GLU A 466 25.67 -26.05 -22.46
C GLU A 466 24.83 -26.76 -23.53
N CYS A 467 23.73 -27.45 -23.13
CA CYS A 467 22.85 -28.15 -24.06
C CYS A 467 22.25 -27.18 -25.07
N GLN A 468 22.31 -27.57 -26.36
CA GLN A 468 21.72 -26.80 -27.46
C GLN A 468 20.24 -27.07 -27.57
N ILE A 469 19.44 -26.06 -27.30
CA ILE A 469 17.98 -26.08 -27.38
C ILE A 469 17.47 -25.12 -28.49
N PRO A 470 16.27 -25.32 -29.01
CA PRO A 470 15.62 -24.31 -29.83
C PRO A 470 15.51 -22.99 -29.08
N LYS A 471 15.85 -21.89 -29.75
CA LYS A 471 15.72 -20.55 -29.17
C LYS A 471 14.30 -20.27 -28.74
N LEU A 472 14.12 -19.62 -27.57
CA LEU A 472 12.82 -19.29 -26.97
C LEU A 472 11.98 -20.55 -26.57
N LEU A 473 12.63 -21.67 -26.30
CA LEU A 473 11.91 -22.89 -25.85
C LEU A 473 11.27 -22.71 -24.47
N LEU A 474 11.96 -21.96 -23.59
CA LEU A 474 11.52 -21.69 -22.21
C LEU A 474 10.68 -20.39 -22.10
N GLN A 475 10.22 -19.86 -23.20
CA GLN A 475 9.42 -18.64 -23.21
C GLN A 475 8.18 -18.79 -22.32
N PRO A 476 7.97 -17.88 -21.33
CA PRO A 476 6.79 -17.91 -20.47
C PRO A 476 5.51 -17.50 -21.19
#